data_efb0632867a7b71d06e600f4f3e77e1f
#
_entry.id   efb0632867a7b71d06e600f4f3e77e1f
#
_cell.length_a   1.000
_cell.length_b   1.000
_cell.length_c   1.000
_cell.angle_alpha   90.00
_cell.angle_beta   90.00
_cell.angle_gamma   90.00
#
_symmetry.space_group_name_H-M   'P 1'
#
loop_
_entity.id
_entity.type
_entity.pdbx_description
1 polymer ?
#
loop_
_entity_poly.entity_id
_entity_poly.type
_entity_poly.pdbx_seq_one_letter_code
_entity_poly.pdbx_strand_id
1 'polypeptide(L)'
;MRAVSNPHIRRKESFAAAEVRRKMQDKRQIQEKEYPLEEGLLENTIGYHFKTPALLKEALTHSSYANELKTKNLSCICNERLEFFGDSILSIIVSEYLFERFEDLPEGSLTKLRASVVCEDALYKYASNIRLGDYLYLGHGEEQTNGRQRKSILADAFEALLAAMYLDSGKAEVQRFLMPFVKADIENMKHMKTVDYKTLLQQIVQQQPTEMLEYVLVRESGPDHDKVFETEARLNSNVIGRGIGKSKRESEQLAAYEALRLFGENV
;
A
#
# COMPACT_ATOMS: atom_id res chain seq x y z
N MET A 1 35.98 -51.05 28.99
CA MET A 1 35.91 -49.59 28.84
C MET A 1 34.45 -49.19 28.50
N ARG A 2 33.75 -48.59 29.48
CA ARG A 2 32.36 -48.11 29.26
C ARG A 2 32.42 -46.65 28.83
N ALA A 3 31.89 -46.35 27.66
CA ALA A 3 31.80 -44.99 27.16
C ALA A 3 30.76 -44.18 27.98
N VAL A 4 31.24 -43.13 28.65
CA VAL A 4 30.40 -42.19 29.42
C VAL A 4 29.77 -41.24 28.44
N SER A 5 28.45 -41.37 28.21
CA SER A 5 27.71 -40.47 27.37
C SER A 5 27.42 -39.16 28.13
N ASN A 6 27.88 -38.06 27.60
CA ASN A 6 27.72 -36.70 28.16
C ASN A 6 26.26 -36.26 28.18
N PRO A 7 25.64 -35.99 29.33
CA PRO A 7 24.21 -35.64 29.43
C PRO A 7 23.87 -34.30 28.81
N HIS A 8 24.81 -33.38 28.57
CA HIS A 8 24.61 -32.11 27.92
C HIS A 8 24.36 -32.21 26.40
N ILE A 9 24.89 -33.26 25.74
CA ILE A 9 24.64 -33.48 24.30
C ILE A 9 23.23 -33.97 24.06
N ARG A 10 22.70 -34.88 24.89
CA ARG A 10 21.31 -35.37 24.77
C ARG A 10 20.24 -34.28 25.00
N ARG A 11 20.51 -33.26 25.85
CA ARG A 11 19.57 -32.16 26.06
C ARG A 11 19.50 -31.20 24.85
N LYS A 12 20.63 -30.92 24.18
CA LYS A 12 20.64 -30.05 22.98
C LYS A 12 19.95 -30.71 21.78
N GLU A 13 20.13 -32.03 21.59
CA GLU A 13 19.45 -32.77 20.54
C GLU A 13 17.93 -32.88 20.78
N SER A 14 17.49 -32.97 22.02
CA SER A 14 16.07 -32.96 22.40
C SER A 14 15.41 -31.59 22.14
N PHE A 15 16.11 -30.49 22.39
CA PHE A 15 15.59 -29.13 22.14
C PHE A 15 15.47 -28.82 20.65
N ALA A 16 16.47 -29.18 19.85
CA ALA A 16 16.44 -29.01 18.40
C ALA A 16 15.34 -29.87 17.75
N ALA A 17 15.16 -31.10 18.20
CA ALA A 17 14.10 -31.98 17.73
C ALA A 17 12.69 -31.48 18.11
N ALA A 18 12.54 -30.88 19.30
CA ALA A 18 11.29 -30.26 19.73
C ALA A 18 10.96 -29.00 18.92
N GLU A 19 11.96 -28.19 18.61
CA GLU A 19 11.78 -26.98 17.78
C GLU A 19 11.46 -27.31 16.33
N VAL A 20 12.09 -28.33 15.76
CA VAL A 20 11.74 -28.86 14.42
C VAL A 20 10.32 -29.43 14.40
N ARG A 21 9.90 -30.17 15.42
CA ARG A 21 8.52 -30.67 15.55
C ARG A 21 7.51 -29.54 15.68
N ARG A 22 7.80 -28.49 16.45
CA ARG A 22 6.96 -27.31 16.58
C ARG A 22 6.83 -26.56 15.25
N LYS A 23 7.93 -26.34 14.52
CA LYS A 23 7.91 -25.74 13.17
C LYS A 23 7.18 -26.60 12.14
N MET A 24 7.22 -27.94 12.28
CA MET A 24 6.44 -28.86 11.44
C MET A 24 4.96 -28.89 11.82
N GLN A 25 4.61 -28.74 13.09
CA GLN A 25 3.23 -28.60 13.54
C GLN A 25 2.62 -27.26 13.14
N ASP A 26 3.37 -26.16 13.28
CA ASP A 26 2.96 -24.82 12.78
C ASP A 26 2.77 -24.84 11.25
N LYS A 27 3.66 -25.51 10.49
CA LYS A 27 3.46 -25.73 9.05
C LYS A 27 2.25 -26.59 8.71
N ARG A 28 1.94 -27.63 9.51
CA ARG A 28 0.75 -28.46 9.32
C ARG A 28 -0.55 -27.73 9.67
N GLN A 29 -0.54 -26.85 10.70
CA GLN A 29 -1.70 -26.01 11.00
C GLN A 29 -1.95 -24.94 9.93
N ILE A 30 -0.92 -24.51 9.19
CA ILE A 30 -1.07 -23.62 8.02
C ILE A 30 -1.65 -24.40 6.81
N GLN A 31 -1.49 -25.74 6.76
CA GLN A 31 -1.93 -26.57 5.62
C GLN A 31 -3.39 -27.06 5.72
N GLU A 32 -4.11 -26.80 6.82
CA GLU A 32 -5.51 -27.23 7.01
C GLU A 32 -6.56 -26.11 6.86
N LYS A 33 -6.17 -24.93 6.35
CA LYS A 33 -7.15 -23.92 5.99
C LYS A 33 -7.78 -24.27 4.65
N GLU A 34 -9.02 -24.75 4.69
CA GLU A 34 -9.81 -24.94 3.49
C GLU A 34 -10.23 -23.57 2.95
N TYR A 35 -9.85 -23.27 1.71
CA TYR A 35 -10.18 -22.01 1.05
C TYR A 35 -11.21 -22.23 -0.08
N PRO A 36 -12.08 -21.26 -0.36
CA PRO A 36 -12.23 -19.98 0.36
C PRO A 36 -12.88 -20.15 1.73
N LEU A 37 -12.62 -19.20 2.63
CA LEU A 37 -13.35 -19.14 3.91
C LEU A 37 -14.81 -18.73 3.65
N GLU A 38 -15.68 -18.99 4.63
CA GLU A 38 -17.10 -18.61 4.56
C GLU A 38 -17.28 -17.09 4.40
N GLU A 39 -18.10 -16.67 3.46
CA GLU A 39 -18.40 -15.27 3.13
C GLU A 39 -18.93 -14.48 4.33
N GLY A 40 -19.71 -15.12 5.21
CA GLY A 40 -20.22 -14.50 6.44
C GLY A 40 -19.13 -14.03 7.42
N LEU A 41 -17.94 -14.64 7.41
CA LEU A 41 -16.80 -14.15 8.21
C LEU A 41 -16.24 -12.85 7.63
N LEU A 42 -16.23 -12.70 6.31
CA LEU A 42 -15.85 -11.44 5.66
C LEU A 42 -16.86 -10.34 6.01
N GLU A 43 -18.16 -10.62 5.89
CA GLU A 43 -19.22 -9.65 6.22
C GLU A 43 -19.07 -9.12 7.65
N ASN A 44 -18.78 -9.99 8.61
CA ASN A 44 -18.49 -9.58 9.99
C ASN A 44 -17.24 -8.69 10.08
N THR A 45 -16.18 -8.99 9.30
CA THR A 45 -14.93 -8.23 9.30
C THR A 45 -15.13 -6.83 8.74
N ILE A 46 -15.91 -6.69 7.65
CA ILE A 46 -16.17 -5.39 7.01
C ILE A 46 -17.32 -4.63 7.70
N GLY A 47 -18.05 -5.28 8.61
CA GLY A 47 -19.20 -4.70 9.32
C GLY A 47 -20.37 -4.39 8.39
N TYR A 48 -20.56 -5.20 7.33
CA TYR A 48 -21.60 -5.05 6.35
C TYR A 48 -22.14 -6.41 5.90
N HIS A 49 -23.47 -6.58 5.97
CA HIS A 49 -24.16 -7.79 5.52
C HIS A 49 -24.90 -7.52 4.21
N PHE A 50 -24.58 -8.28 3.19
CA PHE A 50 -25.18 -8.15 1.86
C PHE A 50 -26.64 -8.59 1.86
N LYS A 51 -27.52 -7.72 1.34
CA LYS A 51 -28.93 -8.05 1.05
C LYS A 51 -29.02 -9.04 -0.10
N THR A 52 -28.05 -8.94 -1.03
CA THR A 52 -27.93 -9.78 -2.23
C THR A 52 -26.60 -10.54 -2.18
N PRO A 53 -26.54 -11.71 -1.51
CA PRO A 53 -25.28 -12.47 -1.36
C PRO A 53 -24.57 -12.81 -2.67
N ALA A 54 -25.34 -12.88 -3.79
CA ALA A 54 -24.78 -13.13 -5.11
C ALA A 54 -23.78 -12.05 -5.55
N LEU A 55 -23.98 -10.78 -5.14
CA LEU A 55 -23.03 -9.69 -5.43
C LEU A 55 -21.70 -9.89 -4.73
N LEU A 56 -21.72 -10.30 -3.45
CA LEU A 56 -20.49 -10.62 -2.72
C LEU A 56 -19.75 -11.79 -3.37
N LYS A 57 -20.47 -12.86 -3.71
CA LYS A 57 -19.88 -14.02 -4.38
C LYS A 57 -19.26 -13.66 -5.73
N GLU A 58 -19.93 -12.83 -6.53
CA GLU A 58 -19.38 -12.33 -7.80
C GLU A 58 -18.09 -11.53 -7.55
N ALA A 59 -18.09 -10.59 -6.59
CA ALA A 59 -16.90 -9.80 -6.24
C ALA A 59 -15.71 -10.65 -5.79
N LEU A 60 -15.95 -11.76 -5.11
CA LEU A 60 -14.92 -12.68 -4.63
C LEU A 60 -14.47 -13.71 -5.67
N THR A 61 -15.10 -13.75 -6.85
CA THR A 61 -14.83 -14.76 -7.90
C THR A 61 -13.85 -14.20 -8.92
N HIS A 62 -12.61 -14.68 -8.89
CA HIS A 62 -11.58 -14.35 -9.89
C HIS A 62 -11.86 -15.06 -11.24
N SER A 63 -11.43 -14.45 -12.34
CA SER A 63 -11.63 -15.00 -13.69
C SER A 63 -11.03 -16.40 -13.90
N SER A 64 -9.93 -16.74 -13.22
CA SER A 64 -9.34 -18.07 -13.28
C SER A 64 -10.29 -19.18 -12.80
N TYR A 65 -11.05 -18.92 -11.72
CA TYR A 65 -12.05 -19.83 -11.21
C TYR A 65 -13.23 -19.99 -12.16
N ALA A 66 -13.74 -18.87 -12.68
CA ALA A 66 -14.83 -18.89 -13.65
C ALA A 66 -14.43 -19.65 -14.93
N ASN A 67 -13.19 -19.49 -15.40
CA ASN A 67 -12.66 -20.22 -16.54
C ASN A 67 -12.55 -21.73 -16.29
N GLU A 68 -12.11 -22.15 -15.10
CA GLU A 68 -12.13 -23.59 -14.75
C GLU A 68 -13.54 -24.18 -14.71
N LEU A 69 -14.51 -23.46 -14.18
CA LEU A 69 -15.91 -23.92 -14.20
C LEU A 69 -16.45 -24.04 -15.63
N LYS A 70 -16.09 -23.10 -16.50
CA LYS A 70 -16.48 -23.13 -17.91
C LYS A 70 -15.99 -24.37 -18.62
N THR A 71 -14.77 -24.85 -18.32
CA THR A 71 -14.27 -26.12 -18.89
C THR A 71 -15.07 -27.34 -18.44
N LYS A 72 -15.78 -27.23 -17.31
CA LYS A 72 -16.69 -28.27 -16.76
C LYS A 72 -18.14 -28.07 -17.21
N ASN A 73 -18.41 -27.21 -18.20
CA ASN A 73 -19.75 -26.81 -18.65
C ASN A 73 -20.61 -26.16 -17.55
N LEU A 74 -19.99 -25.54 -16.55
CA LEU A 74 -20.65 -24.74 -15.53
C LEU A 74 -20.39 -23.26 -15.83
N SER A 75 -21.39 -22.39 -15.60
CA SER A 75 -21.22 -20.94 -15.77
C SER A 75 -21.07 -20.27 -14.40
N CYS A 76 -20.12 -19.34 -14.32
CA CYS A 76 -19.92 -18.47 -13.17
C CYS A 76 -19.52 -17.08 -13.69
N ILE A 77 -20.05 -16.05 -13.04
CA ILE A 77 -19.67 -14.66 -13.34
C ILE A 77 -18.43 -14.35 -12.51
N CYS A 78 -17.42 -13.73 -13.13
CA CYS A 78 -16.22 -13.26 -12.44
C CYS A 78 -16.32 -11.77 -12.11
N ASN A 79 -15.38 -11.30 -11.28
CA ASN A 79 -15.37 -9.96 -10.72
C ASN A 79 -14.92 -8.83 -11.66
N GLU A 80 -14.40 -9.11 -12.86
CA GLU A 80 -13.85 -8.10 -13.78
C GLU A 80 -14.80 -6.92 -14.08
N ARG A 81 -16.09 -7.17 -14.21
CA ARG A 81 -17.07 -6.09 -14.44
C ARG A 81 -17.34 -5.27 -13.19
N LEU A 82 -17.31 -5.90 -12.03
CA LEU A 82 -17.42 -5.19 -10.74
C LEU A 82 -16.15 -4.39 -10.44
N GLU A 83 -14.97 -4.91 -10.73
CA GLU A 83 -13.68 -4.20 -10.67
C GLU A 83 -13.74 -2.91 -11.49
N PHE A 84 -14.06 -3.01 -12.80
CA PHE A 84 -14.20 -1.83 -13.67
C PHE A 84 -15.13 -0.76 -13.08
N PHE A 85 -16.25 -1.16 -12.50
CA PHE A 85 -17.20 -0.24 -11.89
C PHE A 85 -16.70 0.28 -10.54
N GLY A 86 -16.00 -0.57 -9.78
CA GLY A 86 -15.41 -0.27 -8.49
C GLY A 86 -14.35 0.81 -8.55
N ASP A 87 -13.46 0.78 -9.54
CA ASP A 87 -12.47 1.84 -9.80
C ASP A 87 -13.16 3.22 -9.93
N SER A 88 -14.25 3.30 -10.70
CA SER A 88 -15.01 4.54 -10.86
C SER A 88 -15.64 5.00 -9.55
N ILE A 89 -16.21 4.10 -8.75
CA ILE A 89 -16.79 4.39 -7.43
C ILE A 89 -15.72 4.86 -6.47
N LEU A 90 -14.59 4.17 -6.40
CA LEU A 90 -13.44 4.52 -5.60
C LEU A 90 -12.96 5.93 -5.94
N SER A 91 -12.74 6.19 -7.23
CA SER A 91 -12.27 7.47 -7.74
C SER A 91 -13.23 8.64 -7.38
N ILE A 92 -14.55 8.47 -7.50
CA ILE A 92 -15.50 9.53 -7.19
C ILE A 92 -15.59 9.80 -5.68
N ILE A 93 -15.62 8.75 -4.84
CA ILE A 93 -15.70 8.90 -3.38
C ILE A 93 -14.45 9.58 -2.84
N VAL A 94 -13.28 9.17 -3.30
CA VAL A 94 -12.01 9.77 -2.86
C VAL A 94 -11.90 11.21 -3.36
N SER A 95 -12.25 11.48 -4.63
CA SER A 95 -12.21 12.84 -5.19
C SER A 95 -13.12 13.81 -4.44
N GLU A 96 -14.35 13.41 -4.13
CA GLU A 96 -15.28 14.21 -3.35
C GLU A 96 -14.71 14.55 -1.97
N TYR A 97 -14.20 13.54 -1.25
CA TYR A 97 -13.57 13.74 0.05
C TYR A 97 -12.38 14.70 0.00
N LEU A 98 -11.50 14.54 -1.00
CA LEU A 98 -10.33 15.40 -1.15
C LEU A 98 -10.72 16.84 -1.49
N PHE A 99 -11.71 17.01 -2.37
CA PHE A 99 -12.23 18.32 -2.75
C PHE A 99 -12.83 19.07 -1.56
N GLU A 100 -13.65 18.41 -0.75
CA GLU A 100 -14.25 19.02 0.43
C GLU A 100 -13.25 19.28 1.57
N ARG A 101 -12.25 18.41 1.71
CA ARG A 101 -11.32 18.47 2.86
C ARG A 101 -10.14 19.40 2.66
N PHE A 102 -9.73 19.64 1.42
CA PHE A 102 -8.51 20.37 1.05
C PHE A 102 -8.82 21.50 0.08
N GLU A 103 -9.63 22.46 0.53
CA GLU A 103 -10.10 23.60 -0.28
C GLU A 103 -8.97 24.45 -0.86
N ASP A 104 -7.84 24.57 -0.14
CA ASP A 104 -6.70 25.40 -0.55
C ASP A 104 -5.70 24.68 -1.48
N LEU A 105 -5.87 23.36 -1.71
CA LEU A 105 -4.93 22.62 -2.55
C LEU A 105 -5.24 22.80 -4.04
N PRO A 106 -4.20 23.11 -4.87
CA PRO A 106 -4.37 23.17 -6.31
C PRO A 106 -4.67 21.77 -6.90
N GLU A 107 -5.32 21.76 -8.07
CA GLU A 107 -5.76 20.55 -8.79
C GLU A 107 -4.65 19.47 -8.88
N GLY A 108 -3.43 19.88 -9.29
CA GLY A 108 -2.30 18.95 -9.42
C GLY A 108 -1.91 18.26 -8.11
N SER A 109 -2.11 18.92 -6.96
CA SER A 109 -1.89 18.32 -5.63
C SER A 109 -3.00 17.35 -5.25
N LEU A 110 -4.25 17.70 -5.52
CA LEU A 110 -5.41 16.82 -5.31
C LEU A 110 -5.30 15.56 -6.17
N THR A 111 -4.88 15.69 -7.43
CA THR A 111 -4.65 14.56 -8.34
C THR A 111 -3.54 13.63 -7.85
N LYS A 112 -2.41 14.17 -7.38
CA LYS A 112 -1.32 13.38 -6.80
C LYS A 112 -1.76 12.66 -5.52
N LEU A 113 -2.50 13.34 -4.66
CA LEU A 113 -3.00 12.78 -3.41
C LEU A 113 -4.01 11.66 -3.67
N ARG A 114 -4.95 11.86 -4.61
CA ARG A 114 -5.86 10.81 -5.06
C ARG A 114 -5.10 9.59 -5.56
N ALA A 115 -4.18 9.77 -6.52
CA ALA A 115 -3.41 8.68 -7.09
C ALA A 115 -2.65 7.87 -6.03
N SER A 116 -2.18 8.50 -4.96
CA SER A 116 -1.45 7.80 -3.89
C SER A 116 -2.32 6.90 -3.01
N VAL A 117 -3.63 7.13 -2.94
CA VAL A 117 -4.56 6.36 -2.09
C VAL A 117 -5.49 5.44 -2.88
N VAL A 118 -5.48 5.52 -4.23
CA VAL A 118 -6.25 4.62 -5.11
C VAL A 118 -5.34 3.72 -5.97
N CYS A 119 -4.02 3.75 -5.79
CA CYS A 119 -3.10 2.90 -6.53
C CYS A 119 -3.16 1.44 -6.03
N GLU A 120 -2.69 0.51 -6.87
CA GLU A 120 -2.61 -0.93 -6.57
C GLU A 120 -2.00 -1.22 -5.19
N ASP A 121 -0.90 -0.54 -4.82
CA ASP A 121 -0.24 -0.74 -3.52
C ASP A 121 -1.12 -0.33 -2.33
N ALA A 122 -1.92 0.73 -2.47
CA ALA A 122 -2.87 1.17 -1.45
C ALA A 122 -4.03 0.16 -1.33
N LEU A 123 -4.63 -0.22 -2.45
CA LEU A 123 -5.73 -1.18 -2.47
C LEU A 123 -5.31 -2.56 -1.95
N TYR A 124 -4.11 -3.00 -2.30
CA TYR A 124 -3.51 -4.21 -1.73
C TYR A 124 -3.43 -4.17 -0.19
N LYS A 125 -3.02 -3.03 0.39
CA LYS A 125 -3.00 -2.86 1.86
C LYS A 125 -4.40 -2.93 2.44
N TYR A 126 -5.39 -2.26 1.83
CA TYR A 126 -6.77 -2.26 2.30
C TYR A 126 -7.36 -3.67 2.26
N ALA A 127 -7.17 -4.39 1.15
CA ALA A 127 -7.56 -5.79 1.00
C ALA A 127 -6.88 -6.70 2.03
N SER A 128 -5.59 -6.47 2.29
CA SER A 128 -4.81 -7.25 3.27
C SER A 128 -5.30 -7.02 4.69
N ASN A 129 -5.69 -5.79 5.05
CA ASN A 129 -6.21 -5.46 6.37
C ASN A 129 -7.49 -6.22 6.73
N ILE A 130 -8.33 -6.52 5.73
CA ILE A 130 -9.54 -7.33 5.89
C ILE A 130 -9.34 -8.81 5.52
N ARG A 131 -8.09 -9.20 5.21
CA ARG A 131 -7.73 -10.56 4.78
C ARG A 131 -8.54 -11.06 3.59
N LEU A 132 -8.86 -10.17 2.63
CA LEU A 132 -9.74 -10.44 1.50
C LEU A 132 -9.31 -11.68 0.70
N GLY A 133 -8.00 -11.92 0.57
CA GLY A 133 -7.45 -13.09 -0.12
C GLY A 133 -7.92 -14.44 0.42
N ASP A 134 -8.26 -14.53 1.72
CA ASP A 134 -8.74 -15.78 2.33
C ASP A 134 -10.14 -16.19 1.82
N TYR A 135 -10.88 -15.26 1.22
CA TYR A 135 -12.28 -15.45 0.77
C TYR A 135 -12.42 -15.58 -0.75
N LEU A 136 -11.33 -15.39 -1.52
CA LEU A 136 -11.39 -15.41 -2.97
C LEU A 136 -11.61 -16.83 -3.52
N TYR A 137 -12.46 -16.95 -4.53
CA TYR A 137 -12.58 -18.12 -5.38
C TYR A 137 -11.54 -18.02 -6.50
N LEU A 138 -10.47 -18.80 -6.38
CA LEU A 138 -9.36 -18.85 -7.36
C LEU A 138 -9.34 -20.19 -8.08
N GLY A 139 -8.92 -20.19 -9.33
CA GLY A 139 -8.61 -21.42 -10.05
C GLY A 139 -7.33 -22.08 -9.53
N HIS A 140 -7.20 -23.37 -9.75
CA HIS A 140 -6.10 -24.18 -9.23
C HIS A 140 -4.70 -23.63 -9.58
N GLY A 141 -4.52 -23.09 -10.79
CA GLY A 141 -3.26 -22.47 -11.20
C GLY A 141 -2.87 -21.25 -10.36
N GLU A 142 -3.84 -20.40 -10.05
CA GLU A 142 -3.61 -19.21 -9.19
C GLU A 142 -3.36 -19.61 -7.74
N GLU A 143 -4.07 -20.62 -7.22
CA GLU A 143 -3.79 -21.17 -5.90
C GLU A 143 -2.36 -21.68 -5.76
N GLN A 144 -1.86 -22.42 -6.74
CA GLN A 144 -0.49 -22.96 -6.72
C GLN A 144 0.59 -21.87 -6.76
N THR A 145 0.28 -20.70 -7.34
CA THR A 145 1.21 -19.57 -7.49
C THR A 145 1.02 -18.47 -6.45
N ASN A 146 0.40 -18.80 -5.31
CA ASN A 146 0.09 -17.85 -4.23
C ASN A 146 -0.80 -16.66 -4.69
N GLY A 147 -1.75 -16.90 -5.59
CA GLY A 147 -2.66 -15.88 -6.10
C GLY A 147 -3.41 -15.12 -5.00
N ARG A 148 -3.73 -15.76 -3.86
CA ARG A 148 -4.37 -15.13 -2.69
C ARG A 148 -3.57 -13.99 -2.06
N GLN A 149 -2.28 -13.90 -2.34
CA GLN A 149 -1.38 -12.84 -1.84
C GLN A 149 -0.87 -11.94 -2.95
N ARG A 150 -1.30 -12.16 -4.20
CA ARG A 150 -0.86 -11.35 -5.35
C ARG A 150 -1.52 -9.98 -5.30
N LYS A 151 -0.70 -8.92 -5.38
CA LYS A 151 -1.14 -7.54 -5.24
C LYS A 151 -2.27 -7.17 -6.20
N SER A 152 -2.11 -7.46 -7.49
CA SER A 152 -3.12 -7.13 -8.49
C SER A 152 -4.45 -7.83 -8.19
N ILE A 153 -4.44 -9.15 -7.94
CA ILE A 153 -5.68 -9.90 -7.63
C ILE A 153 -6.40 -9.33 -6.41
N LEU A 154 -5.66 -8.90 -5.38
CA LEU A 154 -6.24 -8.33 -4.18
C LEU A 154 -6.76 -6.91 -4.39
N ALA A 155 -6.07 -6.10 -5.20
CA ALA A 155 -6.53 -4.76 -5.56
C ALA A 155 -7.82 -4.84 -6.38
N ASP A 156 -7.85 -5.66 -7.44
CA ASP A 156 -9.00 -5.88 -8.32
C ASP A 156 -10.21 -6.39 -7.53
N ALA A 157 -10.00 -7.35 -6.63
CA ALA A 157 -11.05 -7.88 -5.75
C ALA A 157 -11.56 -6.84 -4.74
N PHE A 158 -10.71 -5.92 -4.27
CA PHE A 158 -11.14 -4.85 -3.39
C PHE A 158 -12.03 -3.84 -4.12
N GLU A 159 -11.69 -3.46 -5.35
CA GLU A 159 -12.55 -2.62 -6.19
C GLU A 159 -13.88 -3.32 -6.48
N ALA A 160 -13.84 -4.60 -6.84
CA ALA A 160 -15.05 -5.39 -7.06
C ALA A 160 -15.95 -5.45 -5.80
N LEU A 161 -15.36 -5.55 -4.61
CA LEU A 161 -16.10 -5.50 -3.34
C LEU A 161 -16.78 -4.14 -3.13
N LEU A 162 -16.10 -3.02 -3.44
CA LEU A 162 -16.71 -1.69 -3.37
C LEU A 162 -17.91 -1.57 -4.33
N ALA A 163 -17.78 -2.09 -5.56
CA ALA A 163 -18.88 -2.12 -6.52
C ALA A 163 -20.06 -2.95 -6.03
N ALA A 164 -19.80 -4.14 -5.48
CA ALA A 164 -20.83 -5.00 -4.93
C ALA A 164 -21.60 -4.31 -3.79
N MET A 165 -20.89 -3.66 -2.85
CA MET A 165 -21.49 -2.88 -1.77
C MET A 165 -22.32 -1.70 -2.32
N TYR A 166 -21.83 -1.02 -3.35
CA TYR A 166 -22.52 0.09 -3.97
C TYR A 166 -23.85 -0.36 -4.61
N LEU A 167 -23.81 -1.46 -5.35
CA LEU A 167 -25.02 -2.02 -6.00
C LEU A 167 -26.05 -2.53 -4.99
N ASP A 168 -25.56 -3.02 -3.84
CA ASP A 168 -26.43 -3.56 -2.79
C ASP A 168 -27.06 -2.48 -1.90
N SER A 169 -26.34 -1.40 -1.58
CA SER A 169 -26.78 -0.40 -0.60
C SER A 169 -26.40 1.05 -0.91
N GLY A 170 -25.77 1.31 -2.06
CA GLY A 170 -25.46 2.65 -2.52
C GLY A 170 -24.21 3.27 -1.88
N LYS A 171 -23.95 4.53 -2.23
CA LYS A 171 -22.72 5.27 -1.93
C LYS A 171 -22.38 5.36 -0.45
N ALA A 172 -23.39 5.60 0.40
CA ALA A 172 -23.15 5.87 1.82
C ALA A 172 -22.47 4.71 2.55
N GLU A 173 -22.84 3.46 2.24
CA GLU A 173 -22.23 2.28 2.84
C GLU A 173 -20.79 2.07 2.35
N VAL A 174 -20.54 2.28 1.06
CA VAL A 174 -19.17 2.25 0.52
C VAL A 174 -18.28 3.30 1.19
N GLN A 175 -18.80 4.51 1.34
CA GLN A 175 -18.10 5.62 2.00
C GLN A 175 -17.78 5.28 3.46
N ARG A 176 -18.74 4.73 4.20
CA ARG A 176 -18.54 4.28 5.58
C ARG A 176 -17.41 3.24 5.71
N PHE A 177 -17.37 2.28 4.77
CA PHE A 177 -16.37 1.22 4.75
C PHE A 177 -14.99 1.72 4.29
N LEU A 178 -14.92 2.48 3.20
CA LEU A 178 -13.67 2.88 2.54
C LEU A 178 -12.91 3.99 3.30
N MET A 179 -13.64 4.98 3.83
CA MET A 179 -13.01 6.20 4.33
C MET A 179 -12.06 6.03 5.52
N PRO A 180 -12.22 5.06 6.43
CA PRO A 180 -11.22 4.80 7.46
C PRO A 180 -9.84 4.48 6.89
N PHE A 181 -9.75 3.71 5.81
CA PHE A 181 -8.47 3.36 5.15
C PHE A 181 -7.85 4.58 4.48
N VAL A 182 -8.62 5.30 3.68
CA VAL A 182 -8.17 6.49 2.95
C VAL A 182 -7.66 7.57 3.90
N LYS A 183 -8.42 7.85 4.97
CA LYS A 183 -8.03 8.85 5.98
C LYS A 183 -6.75 8.47 6.70
N ALA A 184 -6.60 7.20 7.09
CA ALA A 184 -5.38 6.71 7.74
C ALA A 184 -4.16 6.85 6.83
N ASP A 185 -4.27 6.50 5.54
CA ASP A 185 -3.14 6.65 4.60
C ASP A 185 -2.79 8.13 4.37
N ILE A 186 -3.78 9.02 4.24
CA ILE A 186 -3.54 10.47 4.10
C ILE A 186 -2.86 11.05 5.35
N GLU A 187 -3.30 10.68 6.55
CA GLU A 187 -2.64 11.10 7.79
C GLU A 187 -1.20 10.59 7.87
N ASN A 188 -0.97 9.32 7.55
CA ASN A 188 0.39 8.76 7.50
C ASN A 188 1.27 9.51 6.49
N MET A 189 0.72 9.91 5.33
CA MET A 189 1.46 10.70 4.34
C MET A 189 1.79 12.11 4.85
N LYS A 190 0.93 12.73 5.66
CA LYS A 190 1.26 14.01 6.32
C LYS A 190 2.44 13.87 7.27
N HIS A 191 2.51 12.78 8.02
CA HIS A 191 3.64 12.48 8.89
C HIS A 191 4.90 12.05 8.10
N MET A 192 4.74 11.50 6.89
CA MET A 192 5.85 11.13 6.00
C MET A 192 6.23 12.21 4.97
N LYS A 193 5.37 13.22 4.76
CA LYS A 193 5.77 14.38 3.96
C LYS A 193 6.78 15.19 4.77
N THR A 194 8.04 14.86 4.60
CA THR A 194 9.05 15.90 4.49
C THR A 194 8.47 16.93 3.51
N VAL A 195 8.23 18.14 4.03
CA VAL A 195 7.84 19.31 3.22
C VAL A 195 8.69 19.29 1.96
N ASP A 196 8.12 19.50 0.77
CA ASP A 196 8.93 19.63 -0.44
C ASP A 196 9.63 20.99 -0.42
N TYR A 197 10.68 21.03 0.39
CA TYR A 197 11.48 22.23 0.61
C TYR A 197 12.05 22.81 -0.69
N LYS A 198 12.39 21.93 -1.67
CA LYS A 198 12.84 22.37 -3.00
C LYS A 198 11.77 23.19 -3.71
N THR A 199 10.55 22.67 -3.78
CA THR A 199 9.43 23.36 -4.42
C THR A 199 9.09 24.66 -3.70
N LEU A 200 9.09 24.66 -2.37
CA LEU A 200 8.82 25.86 -1.57
C LEU A 200 9.90 26.92 -1.79
N LEU A 201 11.18 26.57 -1.72
CA LEU A 201 12.30 27.47 -1.98
C LEU A 201 12.25 28.03 -3.40
N GLN A 202 11.94 27.19 -4.38
CA GLN A 202 11.80 27.62 -5.77
C GLN A 202 10.66 28.63 -5.96
N GLN A 203 9.53 28.44 -5.30
CA GLN A 203 8.41 29.41 -5.34
C GLN A 203 8.78 30.74 -4.74
N ILE A 204 9.56 30.78 -3.66
CA ILE A 204 10.03 32.02 -3.03
C ILE A 204 11.02 32.73 -3.95
N VAL A 205 12.01 32.04 -4.49
CA VAL A 205 13.02 32.62 -5.39
C VAL A 205 12.41 33.11 -6.69
N GLN A 206 11.43 32.39 -7.27
CA GLN A 206 10.75 32.80 -8.51
C GLN A 206 9.94 34.10 -8.38
N GLN A 207 9.67 34.59 -7.18
CA GLN A 207 9.07 35.94 -7.00
C GLN A 207 10.01 37.06 -7.41
N GLN A 208 11.30 36.76 -7.56
CA GLN A 208 12.33 37.70 -8.04
C GLN A 208 12.94 37.21 -9.37
N PRO A 209 12.53 37.75 -10.51
CA PRO A 209 12.87 37.24 -11.84
C PRO A 209 14.36 37.18 -12.18
N THR A 210 15.19 37.89 -11.42
CA THR A 210 16.64 38.00 -11.64
C THR A 210 17.45 36.99 -10.85
N GLU A 211 16.82 36.23 -9.95
CA GLU A 211 17.50 35.27 -9.10
C GLU A 211 17.51 33.89 -9.70
N MET A 212 18.69 33.24 -9.66
CA MET A 212 18.90 31.88 -10.18
C MET A 212 19.19 30.93 -9.01
N LEU A 213 18.29 30.00 -8.80
CA LEU A 213 18.46 28.90 -7.84
C LEU A 213 19.03 27.68 -8.54
N GLU A 214 20.13 27.14 -8.02
CA GLU A 214 20.71 25.89 -8.48
C GLU A 214 21.06 24.95 -7.33
N TYR A 215 21.07 23.64 -7.58
CA TYR A 215 21.51 22.62 -6.63
C TYR A 215 22.76 21.95 -7.18
N VAL A 216 23.85 22.03 -6.44
CA VAL A 216 25.15 21.51 -6.84
C VAL A 216 25.53 20.35 -5.95
N LEU A 217 25.70 19.15 -6.54
CA LEU A 217 26.25 17.99 -5.83
C LEU A 217 27.73 18.26 -5.58
N VAL A 218 28.11 18.43 -4.31
CA VAL A 218 29.50 18.78 -3.92
C VAL A 218 30.31 17.51 -3.65
N ARG A 219 29.66 16.49 -3.08
CA ARG A 219 30.36 15.26 -2.69
C ARG A 219 29.44 14.04 -2.78
N GLU A 220 30.02 12.93 -3.25
CA GLU A 220 29.45 11.59 -3.17
C GLU A 220 30.49 10.70 -2.48
N SER A 221 30.10 9.99 -1.42
CA SER A 221 30.99 9.17 -0.62
C SER A 221 30.28 7.93 -0.06
N GLY A 222 31.05 6.93 0.36
CA GLY A 222 30.54 5.66 0.87
C GLY A 222 30.48 4.53 -0.17
N PRO A 223 30.31 3.27 0.28
CA PRO A 223 30.16 2.11 -0.60
C PRO A 223 28.81 2.15 -1.34
N ASP A 224 28.68 1.39 -2.44
CA ASP A 224 27.49 1.41 -3.31
C ASP A 224 26.17 1.12 -2.58
N HIS A 225 26.19 0.38 -1.50
CA HIS A 225 25.01 0.04 -0.69
C HIS A 225 24.73 1.02 0.45
N ASP A 226 25.63 2.00 0.72
CA ASP A 226 25.44 3.03 1.75
C ASP A 226 26.11 4.36 1.31
N LYS A 227 25.71 4.85 0.13
CA LYS A 227 26.19 6.13 -0.40
C LYS A 227 25.62 7.30 0.38
N VAL A 228 26.46 8.31 0.55
CA VAL A 228 26.11 9.60 1.13
C VAL A 228 26.35 10.69 0.11
N PHE A 229 25.38 11.55 -0.07
CA PHE A 229 25.39 12.66 -1.01
C PHE A 229 25.37 13.98 -0.24
N GLU A 230 26.23 14.91 -0.63
CA GLU A 230 26.26 16.28 -0.09
C GLU A 230 25.93 17.26 -1.23
N THR A 231 24.89 18.08 -1.03
CA THR A 231 24.39 19.04 -2.02
C THR A 231 24.35 20.43 -1.41
N GLU A 232 24.74 21.44 -2.18
CA GLU A 232 24.55 22.86 -1.87
C GLU A 232 23.39 23.44 -2.69
N ALA A 233 22.51 24.18 -2.00
CA ALA A 233 21.58 25.11 -2.65
C ALA A 233 22.28 26.45 -2.81
N ARG A 234 22.33 26.97 -4.03
CA ARG A 234 23.00 28.22 -4.35
C ARG A 234 22.01 29.22 -5.00
N LEU A 235 22.08 30.44 -4.55
CA LEU A 235 21.35 31.58 -5.13
C LEU A 235 22.37 32.56 -5.74
N ASN A 236 22.31 32.75 -7.07
CA ASN A 236 23.27 33.56 -7.81
C ASN A 236 24.74 33.22 -7.46
N SER A 237 25.05 31.91 -7.43
CA SER A 237 26.35 31.31 -7.06
C SER A 237 26.71 31.40 -5.56
N ASN A 238 25.95 32.09 -4.72
CA ASN A 238 26.16 32.09 -3.27
C ASN A 238 25.51 30.87 -2.62
N VAL A 239 26.24 30.17 -1.74
CA VAL A 239 25.68 29.03 -0.99
C VAL A 239 24.72 29.58 0.05
N ILE A 240 23.45 29.15 -0.03
CA ILE A 240 22.36 29.53 0.89
C ILE A 240 21.89 28.37 1.76
N GLY A 241 22.31 27.13 1.46
CA GLY A 241 22.02 25.97 2.29
C GLY A 241 22.81 24.73 1.84
N ARG A 242 23.02 23.79 2.79
CA ARG A 242 23.71 22.52 2.56
C ARG A 242 22.87 21.37 3.08
N GLY A 243 22.90 20.24 2.38
CA GLY A 243 22.19 19.06 2.79
C GLY A 243 23.00 17.79 2.57
N ILE A 244 22.95 16.88 3.54
CA ILE A 244 23.59 15.55 3.47
C ILE A 244 22.48 14.51 3.58
N GLY A 245 22.42 13.57 2.62
CA GLY A 245 21.39 12.53 2.58
C GLY A 245 21.89 11.23 1.96
N LYS A 246 21.08 10.17 2.09
CA LYS A 246 21.35 8.85 1.49
C LYS A 246 20.98 8.76 -0.01
N SER A 247 20.38 9.81 -0.55
CA SER A 247 20.11 9.97 -1.97
C SER A 247 20.32 11.42 -2.40
N LYS A 248 20.57 11.66 -3.70
CA LYS A 248 20.66 13.01 -4.27
C LYS A 248 19.41 13.84 -3.95
N ARG A 249 18.22 13.24 -4.07
CA ARG A 249 16.95 13.89 -3.77
C ARG A 249 16.85 14.32 -2.30
N GLU A 250 17.27 13.47 -1.38
CA GLU A 250 17.24 13.77 0.05
C GLU A 250 18.22 14.88 0.41
N SER A 251 19.46 14.85 -0.12
CA SER A 251 20.45 15.91 0.11
C SER A 251 20.01 17.25 -0.45
N GLU A 252 19.34 17.27 -1.61
CA GLU A 252 18.75 18.49 -2.19
C GLU A 252 17.61 19.04 -1.34
N GLN A 253 16.73 18.20 -0.80
CA GLN A 253 15.64 18.61 0.09
C GLN A 253 16.19 19.22 1.39
N LEU A 254 17.22 18.61 1.98
CA LEU A 254 17.86 19.13 3.19
C LEU A 254 18.62 20.45 2.94
N ALA A 255 19.25 20.60 1.78
CA ALA A 255 19.86 21.88 1.37
C ALA A 255 18.79 22.99 1.21
N ALA A 256 17.65 22.65 0.62
CA ALA A 256 16.52 23.60 0.51
C ALA A 256 15.94 23.96 1.88
N TYR A 257 15.82 22.99 2.79
CA TYR A 257 15.36 23.24 4.17
C TYR A 257 16.25 24.23 4.91
N GLU A 258 17.58 24.06 4.83
CA GLU A 258 18.52 24.98 5.45
C GLU A 258 18.42 26.39 4.84
N ALA A 259 18.27 26.48 3.51
CA ALA A 259 18.07 27.76 2.81
C ALA A 259 16.78 28.47 3.24
N LEU A 260 15.66 27.75 3.37
CA LEU A 260 14.39 28.31 3.84
C LEU A 260 14.50 28.89 5.26
N ARG A 261 15.21 28.22 6.14
CA ARG A 261 15.48 28.74 7.49
C ARG A 261 16.29 30.03 7.46
N LEU A 262 17.23 30.16 6.52
CA LEU A 262 17.99 31.41 6.33
C LEU A 262 17.08 32.56 5.88
N PHE A 263 16.03 32.26 5.12
CA PHE A 263 15.01 33.25 4.72
C PHE A 263 13.97 33.56 5.81
N GLY A 264 14.06 32.91 6.97
CA GLY A 264 13.16 33.15 8.10
C GLY A 264 11.82 32.41 8.00
N GLU A 265 11.70 31.46 7.07
CA GLU A 265 10.52 30.61 6.97
C GLU A 265 10.47 29.60 8.12
N ASN A 266 9.30 29.50 8.76
CA ASN A 266 9.02 28.48 9.77
C ASN A 266 8.66 27.14 9.10
N VAL A 267 9.68 26.33 8.77
CA VAL A 267 9.54 25.03 8.09
C VAL A 267 9.89 23.87 9.01
#